data_ea235623ab1530c37e29c07bb22aab81
#
_entry.id   ea235623ab1530c37e29c07bb22aab81
#
_cell.length_a   1.000
_cell.length_b   1.000
_cell.length_c   1.000
_cell.angle_alpha   90.00
_cell.angle_beta   90.00
_cell.angle_gamma   90.00
#
_symmetry.space_group_name_H-M   'P 1'
#
loop_
_entity.id
_entity.type
_entity.pdbx_description
1 polymer ?
#
loop_
_entity_poly.entity_id
_entity_poly.type
_entity_poly.pdbx_seq_one_letter_code
_entity_poly.pdbx_strand_id
1 'polypeptide(L)'
;MKKILIPVSIIAILLCASWKEDAKTVSPDRLFLADSGKSLFVTNRAGNELIKMSSDGQKAEQKVTLSSPVNAMTQDPSGNLWVVCDGNTGMMYELDGKKLSVQSKTKSGATPSDILYSPVSKSLWVTQRFNNELWEIDPATRKVKTKIAIGREPVAMAPFAGDSCLLIANNLPEMPSTAYPIAVQLDIVDVPSKKVTGRIMLPNGATDAKSV
;
A
#
# COMPACT_ATOMS: atom_id res chain seq x y z
N MET A 1 19.31 -15.96 13.57
CA MET A 1 17.91 -16.37 13.34
C MET A 1 17.70 -16.48 11.83
N LYS A 2 17.43 -17.68 11.30
CA LYS A 2 17.22 -17.87 9.85
C LYS A 2 15.84 -17.27 9.50
N LYS A 3 15.83 -16.23 8.67
CA LYS A 3 14.58 -15.72 8.04
C LYS A 3 14.12 -16.80 7.06
N ILE A 4 13.02 -17.46 7.37
CA ILE A 4 12.36 -18.37 6.43
C ILE A 4 11.62 -17.49 5.44
N LEU A 5 12.21 -17.26 4.26
CA LEU A 5 11.50 -16.68 3.12
C LEU A 5 10.59 -17.79 2.57
N ILE A 6 9.31 -17.71 2.87
CA ILE A 6 8.32 -18.58 2.23
C ILE A 6 8.03 -17.97 0.84
N PRO A 7 8.32 -18.67 -0.27
CA PRO A 7 8.04 -18.14 -1.60
C PRO A 7 6.52 -17.93 -1.78
N VAL A 8 6.14 -16.83 -2.40
CA VAL A 8 4.74 -16.40 -2.65
C VAL A 8 3.89 -17.51 -3.29
N SER A 9 4.51 -18.35 -4.13
CA SER A 9 3.87 -19.51 -4.77
C SER A 9 3.39 -20.58 -3.78
N ILE A 10 4.09 -20.77 -2.66
CA ILE A 10 3.72 -21.76 -1.63
C ILE A 10 2.53 -21.25 -0.81
N ILE A 11 2.48 -19.94 -0.54
CA ILE A 11 1.36 -19.32 0.19
C ILE A 11 0.07 -19.41 -0.63
N ALA A 12 0.13 -19.22 -1.95
CA ALA A 12 -1.04 -19.36 -2.83
C ALA A 12 -1.59 -20.80 -2.83
N ILE A 13 -0.73 -21.81 -2.80
CA ILE A 13 -1.13 -23.23 -2.76
C ILE A 13 -1.74 -23.59 -1.40
N LEU A 14 -1.19 -23.07 -0.30
CA LEU A 14 -1.70 -23.32 1.05
C LEU A 14 -3.07 -22.66 1.29
N LEU A 15 -3.30 -21.46 0.73
CA LEU A 15 -4.61 -20.79 0.76
C LEU A 15 -5.71 -21.61 0.08
N CYS A 16 -5.40 -22.29 -1.01
CA CYS A 16 -6.37 -23.19 -1.70
C CYS A 16 -6.67 -24.47 -0.92
N ALA A 17 -5.73 -24.98 -0.12
CA ALA A 17 -5.87 -26.25 0.58
C ALA A 17 -6.69 -26.16 1.88
N SER A 18 -6.78 -24.99 2.52
CA SER A 18 -7.45 -24.81 3.82
C SER A 18 -8.93 -24.38 3.71
N TRP A 19 -9.42 -24.01 2.52
CA TRP A 19 -10.78 -23.56 2.31
C TRP A 19 -11.67 -24.68 1.78
N LYS A 20 -12.39 -25.35 2.67
CA LYS A 20 -13.45 -26.31 2.36
C LYS A 20 -14.84 -25.67 2.23
N GLU A 21 -14.96 -24.38 2.04
CA GLU A 21 -16.25 -23.72 1.80
C GLU A 21 -16.28 -23.14 0.39
N ASP A 22 -17.28 -23.55 -0.38
CA ASP A 22 -17.72 -23.10 -1.72
C ASP A 22 -16.63 -22.48 -2.58
N ALA A 23 -16.40 -23.02 -3.76
CA ALA A 23 -15.40 -22.64 -4.74
C ALA A 23 -15.48 -21.15 -5.17
N LYS A 24 -15.39 -20.23 -4.22
CA LYS A 24 -15.14 -18.82 -4.49
C LYS A 24 -13.73 -18.69 -5.06
N THR A 25 -13.64 -18.06 -6.20
CA THR A 25 -12.37 -17.74 -6.84
C THR A 25 -11.49 -16.99 -5.84
N VAL A 26 -10.35 -17.58 -5.48
CA VAL A 26 -9.34 -16.92 -4.64
C VAL A 26 -8.29 -16.34 -5.58
N SER A 27 -8.09 -15.04 -5.49
CA SER A 27 -7.05 -14.31 -6.24
C SER A 27 -6.22 -13.50 -5.24
N PRO A 28 -5.21 -14.12 -4.60
CA PRO A 28 -4.32 -13.41 -3.71
C PRO A 28 -3.51 -12.39 -4.52
N ASP A 29 -3.42 -11.16 -4.01
CA ASP A 29 -2.82 -10.03 -4.71
C ASP A 29 -1.69 -9.38 -3.90
N ARG A 30 -1.95 -9.04 -2.63
CA ARG A 30 -0.99 -8.36 -1.76
C ARG A 30 -0.75 -9.13 -0.48
N LEU A 31 0.47 -8.99 0.05
CA LEU A 31 0.89 -9.52 1.34
C LEU A 31 1.39 -8.38 2.21
N PHE A 32 1.04 -8.42 3.47
CA PHE A 32 1.52 -7.45 4.45
C PHE A 32 1.88 -8.15 5.76
N LEU A 33 3.09 -7.88 6.27
CA LEU A 33 3.56 -8.34 7.56
C LEU A 33 3.42 -7.22 8.59
N ALA A 34 2.67 -7.46 9.64
CA ALA A 34 2.48 -6.55 10.75
C ALA A 34 3.07 -7.11 12.05
N ASP A 35 3.04 -6.30 13.11
CA ASP A 35 3.51 -6.70 14.45
C ASP A 35 4.93 -7.29 14.42
N SER A 36 5.85 -6.64 13.67
CA SER A 36 7.22 -7.13 13.49
C SER A 36 7.31 -8.55 12.93
N GLY A 37 6.39 -8.90 12.02
CA GLY A 37 6.35 -10.19 11.34
C GLY A 37 5.56 -11.27 12.07
N LYS A 38 4.81 -10.94 13.11
CA LYS A 38 3.97 -11.88 13.86
C LYS A 38 2.58 -12.08 13.27
N SER A 39 2.10 -11.13 12.46
CA SER A 39 0.81 -11.18 11.79
C SER A 39 1.00 -11.06 10.28
N LEU A 40 0.40 -11.98 9.53
CA LEU A 40 0.39 -11.96 8.07
C LEU A 40 -1.02 -11.62 7.59
N PHE A 41 -1.12 -10.62 6.73
CA PHE A 41 -2.36 -10.26 6.05
C PHE A 41 -2.24 -10.53 4.55
N VAL A 42 -3.30 -11.08 3.97
CA VAL A 42 -3.39 -11.42 2.55
C VAL A 42 -4.64 -10.79 1.98
N THR A 43 -4.53 -10.13 0.84
CA THR A 43 -5.71 -9.62 0.11
C THR A 43 -6.19 -10.64 -0.89
N ASN A 44 -7.52 -10.80 -1.00
CA ASN A 44 -8.19 -11.55 -2.06
C ASN A 44 -8.93 -10.56 -2.97
N ARG A 45 -8.36 -10.31 -4.16
CA ARG A 45 -8.89 -9.32 -5.10
C ARG A 45 -10.27 -9.70 -5.62
N ALA A 46 -10.50 -10.97 -5.92
CA ALA A 46 -11.77 -11.45 -6.47
C ALA A 46 -12.95 -11.29 -5.49
N GLY A 47 -12.69 -11.40 -4.18
CA GLY A 47 -13.71 -11.27 -3.14
C GLY A 47 -13.71 -9.93 -2.41
N ASN A 48 -12.84 -9.00 -2.76
CA ASN A 48 -12.60 -7.76 -2.00
C ASN A 48 -12.32 -8.04 -0.51
N GLU A 49 -11.61 -9.13 -0.23
CA GLU A 49 -11.40 -9.58 1.14
C GLU A 49 -9.98 -9.26 1.62
N LEU A 50 -9.88 -8.90 2.89
CA LEU A 50 -8.65 -8.90 3.65
C LEU A 50 -8.69 -10.06 4.65
N ILE A 51 -7.66 -10.88 4.64
CA ILE A 51 -7.58 -12.12 5.41
C ILE A 51 -6.38 -12.03 6.33
N LYS A 52 -6.60 -12.28 7.62
CA LYS A 52 -5.53 -12.46 8.59
C LYS A 52 -5.17 -13.95 8.66
N MET A 53 -3.91 -14.24 8.46
CA MET A 53 -3.35 -15.59 8.56
C MET A 53 -2.65 -15.79 9.89
N SER A 54 -2.57 -17.04 10.33
CA SER A 54 -1.65 -17.43 11.41
C SER A 54 -0.19 -17.09 11.06
N SER A 55 0.65 -16.93 12.07
CA SER A 55 2.06 -16.54 11.88
C SER A 55 2.88 -17.53 11.05
N ASP A 56 2.45 -18.79 10.98
CA ASP A 56 3.05 -19.82 10.12
C ASP A 56 2.46 -19.82 8.70
N GLY A 57 1.46 -18.96 8.43
CA GLY A 57 0.80 -18.84 7.12
C GLY A 57 -0.12 -19.99 6.74
N GLN A 58 -0.39 -20.94 7.64
CA GLN A 58 -1.11 -22.16 7.30
C GLN A 58 -2.62 -22.07 7.49
N LYS A 59 -3.10 -21.12 8.30
CA LYS A 59 -4.52 -21.04 8.65
C LYS A 59 -5.02 -19.61 8.53
N ALA A 60 -6.17 -19.44 7.88
CA ALA A 60 -6.93 -18.19 7.94
C ALA A 60 -7.61 -18.08 9.31
N GLU A 61 -7.27 -17.03 10.06
CA GLU A 61 -7.84 -16.78 11.40
C GLU A 61 -9.08 -15.90 11.32
N GLN A 62 -9.03 -14.87 10.47
CA GLN A 62 -10.09 -13.88 10.35
C GLN A 62 -10.15 -13.35 8.92
N LYS A 63 -11.33 -12.91 8.49
CA LYS A 63 -11.50 -12.23 7.22
C LYS A 63 -12.52 -11.10 7.33
N VAL A 64 -12.34 -10.07 6.50
CA VAL A 64 -13.30 -8.98 6.33
C VAL A 64 -13.47 -8.68 4.85
N THR A 65 -14.71 -8.45 4.41
CA THR A 65 -15.02 -8.03 3.05
C THR A 65 -15.16 -6.50 3.03
N LEU A 66 -14.45 -5.85 2.10
CA LEU A 66 -14.46 -4.41 1.92
C LEU A 66 -15.29 -4.03 0.68
N SER A 67 -15.47 -2.73 0.42
CA SER A 67 -16.33 -2.29 -0.70
C SER A 67 -15.72 -2.50 -2.08
N SER A 68 -14.40 -2.65 -2.16
CA SER A 68 -13.64 -2.82 -3.40
C SER A 68 -12.28 -3.45 -3.11
N PRO A 69 -11.52 -3.87 -4.14
CA PRO A 69 -10.21 -4.49 -3.94
C PRO A 69 -9.26 -3.62 -3.14
N VAL A 70 -8.48 -4.24 -2.28
CA VAL A 70 -7.43 -3.57 -1.50
C VAL A 70 -6.22 -3.31 -2.39
N ASN A 71 -5.77 -2.07 -2.46
CA ASN A 71 -4.55 -1.70 -3.17
C ASN A 71 -3.31 -1.74 -2.26
N ALA A 72 -3.43 -1.24 -1.03
CA ALA A 72 -2.32 -1.23 -0.09
C ALA A 72 -2.82 -1.13 1.36
N MET A 73 -1.91 -1.41 2.30
CA MET A 73 -2.17 -1.27 3.72
C MET A 73 -0.89 -0.96 4.50
N THR A 74 -1.07 -0.34 5.66
CA THR A 74 -0.02 -0.05 6.63
C THR A 74 -0.54 -0.24 8.05
N GLN A 75 0.35 -0.40 9.03
CA GLN A 75 -0.01 -0.47 10.44
C GLN A 75 0.53 0.75 11.19
N ASP A 76 -0.27 1.34 12.05
CA ASP A 76 0.17 2.38 12.97
C ASP A 76 0.74 1.78 14.27
N PRO A 77 1.44 2.57 15.11
CA PRO A 77 1.99 2.09 16.37
C PRO A 77 0.96 1.62 17.40
N SER A 78 -0.30 1.97 17.23
CA SER A 78 -1.42 1.50 18.08
C SER A 78 -1.90 0.11 17.69
N GLY A 79 -1.41 -0.42 16.56
CA GLY A 79 -1.78 -1.71 16.02
C GLY A 79 -3.00 -1.68 15.09
N ASN A 80 -3.53 -0.50 14.75
CA ASN A 80 -4.59 -0.38 13.76
C ASN A 80 -4.02 -0.57 12.35
N LEU A 81 -4.79 -1.23 11.50
CA LEU A 81 -4.50 -1.36 10.08
C LEU A 81 -5.23 -0.27 9.32
N TRP A 82 -4.48 0.44 8.49
CA TRP A 82 -5.00 1.42 7.55
C TRP A 82 -4.92 0.83 6.15
N VAL A 83 -6.07 0.75 5.49
CA VAL A 83 -6.23 0.04 4.22
C VAL A 83 -6.84 0.98 3.21
N VAL A 84 -6.24 1.09 2.03
CA VAL A 84 -6.82 1.83 0.90
C VAL A 84 -7.32 0.87 -0.15
N CYS A 85 -8.53 1.15 -0.63
CA CYS A 85 -9.23 0.34 -1.62
C CYS A 85 -9.40 1.09 -2.93
N ASP A 86 -9.41 0.33 -4.03
CA ASP A 86 -9.58 0.81 -5.39
C ASP A 86 -10.93 1.52 -5.59
N GLY A 87 -11.01 2.31 -6.67
CA GLY A 87 -12.25 2.94 -7.13
C GLY A 87 -12.09 4.42 -7.46
N ASN A 88 -13.00 4.95 -8.28
CA ASN A 88 -13.05 6.38 -8.66
C ASN A 88 -13.19 7.30 -7.44
N THR A 89 -13.83 6.81 -6.39
CA THR A 89 -13.82 7.41 -5.06
C THR A 89 -13.21 6.38 -4.13
N GLY A 90 -11.89 6.35 -4.07
CA GLY A 90 -11.17 5.42 -3.22
C GLY A 90 -11.58 5.52 -1.75
N MET A 91 -11.58 4.41 -1.07
CA MET A 91 -11.96 4.32 0.33
C MET A 91 -10.74 3.96 1.18
N MET A 92 -10.61 4.62 2.31
CA MET A 92 -9.68 4.28 3.37
C MET A 92 -10.45 3.69 4.55
N TYR A 93 -9.99 2.55 5.03
CA TYR A 93 -10.52 1.88 6.22
C TYR A 93 -9.49 1.90 7.32
N GLU A 94 -9.97 2.11 8.55
CA GLU A 94 -9.24 1.81 9.76
C GLU A 94 -9.83 0.53 10.36
N LEU A 95 -8.99 -0.46 10.60
CA LEU A 95 -9.38 -1.74 11.19
C LEU A 95 -8.56 -2.02 12.44
N ASP A 96 -9.18 -2.63 13.42
CA ASP A 96 -8.45 -3.27 14.53
C ASP A 96 -7.57 -4.40 13.98
N GLY A 97 -6.25 -4.28 14.09
CA GLY A 97 -5.32 -5.27 13.53
C GLY A 97 -5.37 -6.64 14.22
N LYS A 98 -5.95 -6.74 15.42
CA LYS A 98 -6.11 -8.01 16.14
C LYS A 98 -7.40 -8.70 15.76
N LYS A 99 -8.53 -7.96 15.72
CA LYS A 99 -9.87 -8.50 15.49
C LYS A 99 -10.33 -8.40 14.03
N LEU A 100 -9.59 -7.69 13.20
CA LEU A 100 -9.90 -7.37 11.81
C LEU A 100 -11.31 -6.74 11.63
N SER A 101 -11.76 -6.00 12.65
CA SER A 101 -13.04 -5.30 12.63
C SER A 101 -12.88 -3.86 12.14
N VAL A 102 -13.78 -3.44 11.25
CA VAL A 102 -13.79 -2.07 10.72
C VAL A 102 -14.17 -1.09 11.83
N GLN A 103 -13.30 -0.14 12.15
CA GLN A 103 -13.52 0.94 13.10
C GLN A 103 -14.02 2.21 12.40
N SER A 104 -13.49 2.50 11.22
CA SER A 104 -13.93 3.64 10.43
C SER A 104 -13.78 3.41 8.93
N LYS A 105 -14.52 4.21 8.14
CA LYS A 105 -14.50 4.24 6.70
C LYS A 105 -14.57 5.68 6.21
N THR A 106 -13.62 6.11 5.38
CA THR A 106 -13.51 7.49 4.90
C THR A 106 -13.10 7.50 3.43
N LYS A 107 -13.49 8.53 2.68
CA LYS A 107 -13.00 8.76 1.33
C LYS A 107 -11.52 9.13 1.37
N SER A 108 -10.71 8.49 0.54
CA SER A 108 -9.26 8.70 0.47
C SER A 108 -8.77 9.36 -0.83
N GLY A 109 -9.68 9.91 -1.63
CA GLY A 109 -9.35 10.47 -2.93
C GLY A 109 -9.64 9.51 -4.09
N ALA A 110 -9.26 9.89 -5.31
CA ALA A 110 -9.48 9.09 -6.50
C ALA A 110 -8.31 8.12 -6.70
N THR A 111 -8.61 6.82 -6.73
CA THR A 111 -7.65 5.76 -7.05
C THR A 111 -6.37 5.79 -6.19
N PRO A 112 -6.50 5.65 -4.85
CA PRO A 112 -5.34 5.55 -3.99
C PRO A 112 -4.57 4.27 -4.35
N SER A 113 -3.25 4.40 -4.60
CA SER A 113 -2.42 3.27 -5.04
C SER A 113 -1.59 2.67 -3.91
N ASP A 114 -1.16 3.50 -2.96
CA ASP A 114 -0.37 3.05 -1.83
C ASP A 114 -0.67 3.88 -0.57
N ILE A 115 -0.37 3.32 0.61
CA ILE A 115 -0.52 3.97 1.91
C ILE A 115 0.63 3.58 2.85
N LEU A 116 1.16 4.56 3.59
CA LEU A 116 2.22 4.37 4.55
C LEU A 116 1.99 5.23 5.79
N TYR A 117 2.17 4.66 6.98
CA TYR A 117 2.24 5.43 8.22
C TYR A 117 3.69 5.91 8.43
N SER A 118 3.88 7.22 8.58
CA SER A 118 5.18 7.81 8.92
C SER A 118 5.27 8.08 10.41
N PRO A 119 6.23 7.49 11.13
CA PRO A 119 6.45 7.78 12.54
C PRO A 119 6.99 9.20 12.77
N VAL A 120 7.66 9.78 11.78
CA VAL A 120 8.23 11.14 11.84
C VAL A 120 7.13 12.20 11.86
N SER A 121 6.17 12.14 10.93
CA SER A 121 5.05 13.09 10.88
C SER A 121 3.84 12.64 11.70
N LYS A 122 3.83 11.39 12.19
CA LYS A 122 2.68 10.73 12.84
C LYS A 122 1.41 10.83 11.99
N SER A 123 1.59 10.68 10.68
CA SER A 123 0.55 10.83 9.67
C SER A 123 0.54 9.66 8.70
N LEU A 124 -0.60 9.47 8.04
CA LEU A 124 -0.73 8.58 6.91
C LEU A 124 -0.36 9.34 5.63
N TRP A 125 0.42 8.70 4.78
CA TRP A 125 0.75 9.19 3.45
C TRP A 125 0.07 8.29 2.43
N VAL A 126 -0.64 8.88 1.46
CA VAL A 126 -1.42 8.14 0.46
C VAL A 126 -1.11 8.69 -0.92
N THR A 127 -0.65 7.83 -1.82
CA THR A 127 -0.43 8.18 -3.23
C THR A 127 -1.76 8.15 -3.99
N GLN A 128 -2.02 9.20 -4.78
CA GLN A 128 -3.20 9.34 -5.63
C GLN A 128 -2.80 9.15 -7.09
N ARG A 129 -3.03 7.95 -7.64
CA ARG A 129 -2.46 7.52 -8.91
C ARG A 129 -2.74 8.48 -10.07
N PHE A 130 -4.02 8.80 -10.32
CA PHE A 130 -4.38 9.63 -11.48
C PHE A 130 -4.38 11.13 -11.21
N ASN A 131 -4.27 11.54 -9.96
CA ASN A 131 -4.10 12.95 -9.60
C ASN A 131 -2.62 13.37 -9.59
N ASN A 132 -1.68 12.41 -9.62
CA ASN A 132 -0.25 12.67 -9.47
C ASN A 132 0.05 13.44 -8.18
N GLU A 133 -0.58 13.04 -7.08
CA GLU A 133 -0.48 13.70 -5.79
C GLU A 133 -0.10 12.68 -4.69
N LEU A 134 0.63 13.17 -3.71
CA LEU A 134 0.83 12.52 -2.42
C LEU A 134 0.04 13.30 -1.36
N TRP A 135 -0.82 12.61 -0.63
CA TRP A 135 -1.64 13.22 0.43
C TRP A 135 -1.12 12.84 1.80
N GLU A 136 -0.93 13.84 2.66
CA GLU A 136 -0.76 13.64 4.09
C GLU A 136 -2.12 13.68 4.78
N ILE A 137 -2.47 12.64 5.53
CA ILE A 137 -3.75 12.48 6.22
C ILE A 137 -3.48 12.32 7.71
N ASP A 138 -4.21 13.08 8.52
CA ASP A 138 -4.20 12.93 9.97
C ASP A 138 -4.99 11.67 10.37
N PRO A 139 -4.37 10.68 11.05
CA PRO A 139 -5.06 9.45 11.41
C PRO A 139 -6.18 9.65 12.43
N ALA A 140 -6.09 10.65 13.33
CA ALA A 140 -7.10 10.89 14.35
C ALA A 140 -8.36 11.53 13.78
N THR A 141 -8.20 12.51 12.90
CA THR A 141 -9.32 13.26 12.29
C THR A 141 -9.73 12.72 10.92
N ARG A 142 -8.87 11.92 10.28
CA ARG A 142 -9.02 11.36 8.93
C ARG A 142 -9.12 12.44 7.84
N LYS A 143 -8.65 13.66 8.15
CA LYS A 143 -8.64 14.79 7.22
C LYS A 143 -7.30 14.92 6.51
N VAL A 144 -7.36 15.35 5.26
CA VAL A 144 -6.16 15.70 4.48
C VAL A 144 -5.54 16.97 5.07
N LYS A 145 -4.27 16.90 5.46
CA LYS A 145 -3.47 18.01 5.99
C LYS A 145 -2.75 18.74 4.86
N THR A 146 -2.19 17.97 3.93
CA THR A 146 -1.34 18.49 2.85
C THR A 146 -1.51 17.65 1.61
N LYS A 147 -1.37 18.28 0.45
CA LYS A 147 -1.27 17.64 -0.87
C LYS A 147 0.00 18.10 -1.54
N ILE A 148 0.78 17.18 -2.05
CA ILE A 148 2.07 17.43 -2.72
C ILE A 148 1.95 16.90 -4.13
N ALA A 149 2.24 17.74 -5.13
CA ALA A 149 2.36 17.29 -6.52
C ALA A 149 3.64 16.46 -6.67
N ILE A 150 3.50 15.26 -7.23
CA ILE A 150 4.58 14.32 -7.49
C ILE A 150 4.54 13.84 -8.95
N GLY A 151 5.43 12.94 -9.32
CA GLY A 151 5.50 12.37 -10.67
C GLY A 151 4.24 11.64 -11.10
N ARG A 152 4.22 11.24 -12.39
CA ARG A 152 3.04 10.73 -13.06
C ARG A 152 2.72 9.30 -12.66
N GLU A 153 1.47 9.06 -12.29
CA GLU A 153 0.92 7.75 -11.86
C GLU A 153 1.76 7.10 -10.75
N PRO A 154 1.83 7.70 -9.55
CA PRO A 154 2.52 7.09 -8.43
C PRO A 154 1.85 5.76 -8.07
N VAL A 155 2.65 4.70 -7.87
CA VAL A 155 2.15 3.31 -7.67
C VAL A 155 2.64 2.66 -6.40
N ALA A 156 3.77 3.12 -5.85
CA ALA A 156 4.31 2.56 -4.62
C ALA A 156 5.13 3.63 -3.87
N MET A 157 5.28 3.44 -2.56
CA MET A 157 6.14 4.28 -1.76
C MET A 157 6.83 3.47 -0.66
N ALA A 158 8.04 3.92 -0.28
CA ALA A 158 8.79 3.33 0.81
C ALA A 158 9.44 4.42 1.67
N PRO A 159 9.67 4.14 2.97
CA PRO A 159 10.45 5.04 3.81
C PRO A 159 11.92 5.04 3.34
N PHE A 160 12.55 6.19 3.40
CA PHE A 160 13.93 6.41 2.97
C PHE A 160 14.65 7.34 3.95
N ALA A 161 15.99 7.21 4.03
CA ALA A 161 16.85 8.05 4.87
C ALA A 161 16.38 8.13 6.35
N GLY A 162 16.16 6.96 6.97
CA GLY A 162 15.75 6.88 8.39
C GLY A 162 14.34 7.44 8.63
N ASP A 163 13.41 7.17 7.71
CA ASP A 163 12.01 7.62 7.73
C ASP A 163 11.82 9.15 7.60
N SER A 164 12.89 9.92 7.41
CA SER A 164 12.80 11.36 7.18
C SER A 164 12.32 11.71 5.77
N CYS A 165 12.43 10.80 4.83
CA CYS A 165 11.97 10.95 3.46
C CYS A 165 11.08 9.78 3.03
N LEU A 166 10.26 10.02 2.00
CA LEU A 166 9.52 9.01 1.27
C LEU A 166 10.07 8.91 -0.15
N LEU A 167 10.36 7.70 -0.59
CA LEU A 167 10.69 7.39 -1.97
C LEU A 167 9.42 6.94 -2.68
N ILE A 168 9.05 7.63 -3.76
CA ILE A 168 7.81 7.37 -4.50
C ILE A 168 8.16 6.83 -5.88
N ALA A 169 7.65 5.65 -6.22
CA ALA A 169 7.75 5.08 -7.56
C ALA A 169 6.62 5.61 -8.45
N ASN A 170 7.00 6.18 -9.58
CA ASN A 170 6.07 6.67 -10.60
C ASN A 170 6.02 5.69 -11.78
N ASN A 171 4.83 5.47 -12.34
CA ASN A 171 4.61 4.48 -13.40
C ASN A 171 4.86 5.06 -14.79
N LEU A 172 4.72 6.37 -14.97
CA LEU A 172 4.87 7.03 -16.26
C LEU A 172 6.00 8.05 -16.25
N PRO A 173 6.77 8.16 -17.35
CA PRO A 173 7.77 9.21 -17.52
C PRO A 173 7.13 10.60 -17.53
N GLU A 174 7.82 11.57 -16.96
CA GLU A 174 7.46 13.01 -17.04
C GLU A 174 7.63 13.55 -18.46
N MET A 175 8.66 13.06 -19.16
CA MET A 175 9.00 13.53 -20.50
C MET A 175 8.07 12.95 -21.56
N PRO A 176 7.78 13.70 -22.64
CA PRO A 176 7.04 13.18 -23.79
C PRO A 176 7.78 12.00 -24.42
N SER A 177 7.03 11.09 -25.07
CA SER A 177 7.57 9.89 -25.72
C SER A 177 8.59 10.15 -26.82
N THR A 178 8.68 11.40 -27.30
CA THR A 178 9.66 11.87 -28.28
C THR A 178 10.97 12.36 -27.66
N ALA A 179 11.04 12.51 -26.34
CA ALA A 179 12.24 12.93 -25.63
C ALA A 179 13.20 11.76 -25.41
N TYR A 180 14.48 12.06 -25.21
CA TYR A 180 15.52 11.10 -24.86
C TYR A 180 16.37 11.65 -23.72
N PRO A 181 16.68 10.88 -22.67
CA PRO A 181 16.20 9.51 -22.39
C PRO A 181 14.72 9.46 -21.98
N ILE A 182 14.04 8.34 -22.28
CA ILE A 182 12.69 8.06 -21.79
C ILE A 182 12.82 7.09 -20.62
N ALA A 183 12.54 7.55 -19.42
CA ALA A 183 12.54 6.71 -18.23
C ALA A 183 11.60 7.26 -17.17
N VAL A 184 11.03 6.38 -16.36
CA VAL A 184 10.33 6.75 -15.15
C VAL A 184 11.33 7.25 -14.10
N GLN A 185 10.84 8.02 -13.15
CA GLN A 185 11.64 8.55 -12.06
C GLN A 185 11.02 8.18 -10.72
N LEU A 186 11.87 8.15 -9.71
CA LEU A 186 11.46 8.09 -8.31
C LEU A 186 11.52 9.51 -7.75
N ASP A 187 10.47 9.93 -7.06
CA ASP A 187 10.51 11.20 -6.31
C ASP A 187 10.98 10.96 -4.88
N ILE A 188 11.77 11.87 -4.35
CA ILE A 188 12.16 11.93 -2.95
C ILE A 188 11.38 13.05 -2.30
N VAL A 189 10.50 12.70 -1.38
CA VAL A 189 9.69 13.66 -0.60
C VAL A 189 10.24 13.76 0.80
N ASP A 190 10.67 14.94 1.21
CA ASP A 190 11.07 15.22 2.58
C ASP A 190 9.83 15.39 3.46
N VAL A 191 9.73 14.54 4.49
CA VAL A 191 8.55 14.45 5.36
C VAL A 191 8.37 15.72 6.22
N PRO A 192 9.41 16.29 6.86
CA PRO A 192 9.28 17.52 7.62
C PRO A 192 8.87 18.73 6.78
N SER A 193 9.53 18.99 5.67
CA SER A 193 9.24 20.16 4.82
C SER A 193 8.07 19.97 3.88
N LYS A 194 7.62 18.71 3.66
CA LYS A 194 6.50 18.35 2.77
C LYS A 194 6.75 18.79 1.32
N LYS A 195 7.96 18.59 0.84
CA LYS A 195 8.39 18.98 -0.50
C LYS A 195 9.10 17.82 -1.20
N VAL A 196 8.97 17.79 -2.51
CA VAL A 196 9.86 16.99 -3.36
C VAL A 196 11.24 17.65 -3.32
N THR A 197 12.24 16.96 -2.80
CA THR A 197 13.61 17.47 -2.62
C THR A 197 14.59 16.87 -3.61
N GLY A 198 14.21 15.81 -4.29
CA GLY A 198 15.05 15.14 -5.27
C GLY A 198 14.28 14.20 -6.17
N ARG A 199 14.94 13.78 -7.25
CA ARG A 199 14.43 12.81 -8.21
C ARG A 199 15.54 11.88 -8.65
N ILE A 200 15.24 10.61 -8.72
CA ILE A 200 16.15 9.57 -9.22
C ILE A 200 15.63 9.10 -10.56
N MET A 201 16.38 9.38 -11.61
CA MET A 201 16.07 8.86 -12.94
C MET A 201 16.45 7.38 -13.01
N LEU A 202 15.54 6.52 -13.42
CA LEU A 202 15.87 5.14 -13.72
C LEU A 202 16.58 5.03 -15.08
N PRO A 203 17.22 3.88 -15.39
CA PRO A 203 17.85 3.69 -16.69
C PRO A 203 16.90 3.93 -17.85
N ASN A 204 17.43 4.42 -18.98
CA ASN A 204 16.64 4.66 -20.17
C ASN A 204 15.86 3.40 -20.61
N GLY A 205 14.60 3.58 -20.93
CA GLY A 205 13.67 2.48 -21.26
C GLY A 205 12.93 1.86 -20.07
N ALA A 206 13.21 2.29 -18.82
CA ALA A 206 12.39 1.88 -17.68
C ALA A 206 11.03 2.60 -17.75
N THR A 207 9.96 1.84 -17.91
CA THR A 207 8.60 2.37 -18.13
C THR A 207 7.55 1.85 -17.15
N ASP A 208 7.93 1.03 -16.18
CA ASP A 208 6.95 0.38 -15.29
C ASP A 208 7.59 0.07 -13.93
N ALA A 209 7.56 1.03 -13.02
CA ALA A 209 7.96 0.81 -11.64
C ALA A 209 6.77 0.30 -10.82
N LYS A 210 6.81 -0.96 -10.40
CA LYS A 210 5.70 -1.62 -9.68
C LYS A 210 5.84 -1.69 -8.17
N SER A 211 7.07 -1.57 -7.67
CA SER A 211 7.35 -1.61 -6.22
C SER A 211 8.65 -0.89 -5.89
N VAL A 212 8.80 -0.46 -4.68
CA VAL A 212 10.03 0.10 -4.10
C VAL A 212 10.42 -0.67 -2.85
#